data_a6829c8df801a8ccb7f30a27da37240c
#
_entry.id   a6829c8df801a8ccb7f30a27da37240c
#
_cell.length_a   1.000
_cell.length_b   1.000
_cell.length_c   1.000
_cell.angle_alpha   90.00
_cell.angle_beta   90.00
_cell.angle_gamma   90.00
#
_symmetry.space_group_name_H-M   'P 1'
#
loop_
_entity.id
_entity.type
_entity.pdbx_description
1 polymer ?
#
loop_
_entity_poly.entity_id
_entity_poly.type
_entity_poly.pdbx_seq_one_letter_code
_entity_poly.pdbx_strand_id
1 'polypeptide(L)'
;MKVLNDLSIQDLKLNKKRSIVIIIGIILSTALICGVAGLVTSFQKTMVDTAKEGQGNYHTIFYNVPKDELKYIEENREVKDYFLSEELGYSYLPNPKNAEETPIVNVISMNDKFIENMSVNLKEGRLPENDTELAISTRINEKFNTNYKVGDIITLNINETEQNMENGIPKTYKIVGIIERPILAIESYYVDWFTAITKMQNVNKKANIAVLYNKPKDYIKNTENINNMTKTENNEDGVSFSGLSNKYKSYKYNLMVNKELLAYEGASLDDETLKTIYGLGAFIIGIVLVSSVFVIRNGFEISITERLKQYGMLSSIGATKKQIKKSVYFEGFILGLIGIPLGIISGVFAIYILVNVVNYILKAYISKGTLLTYSMSWIAIAISVFVSIITIWLSCKKSAKKASKVSPIEAIRNSEDVKLKAKK
;
A
#
# COMPACT_ATOMS: atom_id res chain seq x y z
N MET A 1 24.07 7.66 41.46
CA MET A 1 23.28 7.90 40.24
C MET A 1 21.79 8.18 40.46
N LYS A 2 21.12 7.51 41.42
CA LYS A 2 19.73 7.84 41.80
C LYS A 2 19.53 9.33 42.11
N VAL A 3 20.39 9.91 42.96
CA VAL A 3 20.34 11.34 43.40
C VAL A 3 20.35 12.31 42.19
N LEU A 4 21.21 12.08 41.18
CA LEU A 4 21.28 12.95 40.00
C LEU A 4 20.06 12.83 39.11
N ASN A 5 19.47 11.64 39.01
CA ASN A 5 18.24 11.43 38.26
C ASN A 5 17.05 12.09 38.97
N ASP A 6 16.98 11.98 40.30
CA ASP A 6 15.93 12.61 41.10
C ASP A 6 16.00 14.15 41.00
N LEU A 7 17.24 14.70 41.06
CA LEU A 7 17.47 16.13 40.80
C LEU A 7 17.02 16.56 39.41
N SER A 8 17.32 15.77 38.36
CA SER A 8 16.84 16.08 37.00
C SER A 8 15.33 16.10 36.91
N ILE A 9 14.64 15.16 37.57
CA ILE A 9 13.17 15.13 37.60
C ILE A 9 12.59 16.35 38.33
N GLN A 10 13.18 16.72 39.47
CA GLN A 10 12.77 17.91 40.23
C GLN A 10 12.97 19.18 39.42
N ASP A 11 14.09 19.31 38.71
CA ASP A 11 14.37 20.46 37.85
C ASP A 11 13.41 20.59 36.72
N LEU A 12 12.98 19.47 36.07
CA LEU A 12 11.96 19.46 35.04
C LEU A 12 10.60 19.94 35.57
N LYS A 13 10.28 19.56 36.83
CA LYS A 13 9.02 19.97 37.50
C LYS A 13 9.04 21.45 37.90
N LEU A 14 10.15 21.96 38.34
CA LEU A 14 10.31 23.37 38.76
C LEU A 14 10.33 24.31 37.57
N ASN A 15 10.90 23.90 36.42
CA ASN A 15 11.03 24.69 35.20
C ASN A 15 10.03 24.28 34.12
N LYS A 16 8.74 24.16 34.48
CA LYS A 16 7.67 23.66 33.62
C LYS A 16 7.59 24.34 32.26
N LYS A 17 7.67 25.68 32.18
CA LYS A 17 7.57 26.43 30.92
C LYS A 17 8.60 25.97 29.88
N ARG A 18 9.84 25.75 30.30
CA ARG A 18 10.96 25.32 29.46
C ARG A 18 10.81 23.86 29.07
N SER A 19 10.46 22.98 30.01
CA SER A 19 10.20 21.57 29.72
C SER A 19 9.09 21.42 28.70
N ILE A 20 8.03 22.21 28.79
CA ILE A 20 6.94 22.24 27.82
C ILE A 20 7.43 22.64 26.43
N VAL A 21 8.27 23.67 26.29
CA VAL A 21 8.81 24.09 25.00
C VAL A 21 9.60 22.97 24.31
N ILE A 22 10.44 22.26 25.09
CA ILE A 22 11.20 21.11 24.55
C ILE A 22 10.26 19.96 24.18
N ILE A 23 9.26 19.66 25.02
CA ILE A 23 8.24 18.63 24.72
C ILE A 23 7.48 18.99 23.45
N ILE A 24 7.05 20.24 23.28
CA ILE A 24 6.38 20.69 22.05
C ILE A 24 7.30 20.49 20.83
N GLY A 25 8.59 20.82 20.93
CA GLY A 25 9.57 20.57 19.88
C GLY A 25 9.68 19.08 19.52
N ILE A 26 9.67 18.19 20.53
CA ILE A 26 9.69 16.74 20.33
C ILE A 26 8.37 16.26 19.69
N ILE A 27 7.23 16.76 20.17
CA ILE A 27 5.89 16.43 19.61
C ILE A 27 5.84 16.80 18.13
N LEU A 28 6.18 18.06 17.78
CA LEU A 28 6.16 18.53 16.41
C LEU A 28 7.10 17.74 15.51
N SER A 29 8.32 17.47 15.98
CA SER A 29 9.28 16.64 15.26
C SER A 29 8.76 15.24 14.99
N THR A 30 8.29 14.57 16.04
CA THR A 30 7.76 13.20 15.92
C THR A 30 6.50 13.16 15.06
N ALA A 31 5.61 14.15 15.19
CA ALA A 31 4.41 14.25 14.39
C ALA A 31 4.72 14.43 12.90
N LEU A 32 5.72 15.26 12.55
CA LEU A 32 6.15 15.43 11.17
C LEU A 32 6.76 14.15 10.59
N ILE A 33 7.64 13.47 11.34
CA ILE A 33 8.23 12.20 10.90
C ILE A 33 7.15 11.14 10.71
N CYS A 34 6.24 11.00 11.67
CA CYS A 34 5.10 10.08 11.61
C CYS A 34 4.16 10.45 10.46
N GLY A 35 3.93 11.73 10.25
CA GLY A 35 3.16 12.28 9.15
C GLY A 35 3.71 11.89 7.79
N VAL A 36 4.99 12.09 7.53
CA VAL A 36 5.63 11.72 6.26
C VAL A 36 5.59 10.21 6.06
N ALA A 37 5.89 9.42 7.10
CA ALA A 37 5.81 7.96 7.01
C ALA A 37 4.38 7.47 6.72
N GLY A 38 3.36 8.10 7.34
CA GLY A 38 1.95 7.83 7.08
C GLY A 38 1.49 8.22 5.68
N LEU A 39 2.01 9.33 5.12
CA LEU A 39 1.77 9.71 3.72
C LEU A 39 2.31 8.66 2.75
N VAL A 40 3.54 8.20 2.95
CA VAL A 40 4.18 7.18 2.11
C VAL A 40 3.35 5.89 2.12
N THR A 41 2.92 5.43 3.29
CA THR A 41 2.11 4.20 3.40
C THR A 41 0.70 4.37 2.85
N SER A 42 0.08 5.53 3.01
CA SER A 42 -1.24 5.84 2.43
C SER A 42 -1.17 5.92 0.91
N PHE A 43 -0.12 6.51 0.37
CA PHE A 43 0.08 6.57 -1.08
C PHE A 43 0.31 5.18 -1.67
N GLN A 44 1.17 4.36 -1.05
CA GLN A 44 1.37 2.96 -1.46
C GLN A 44 0.06 2.17 -1.42
N LYS A 45 -0.72 2.30 -0.35
CA LYS A 45 -2.02 1.62 -0.23
C LYS A 45 -2.97 2.04 -1.35
N THR A 46 -3.02 3.33 -1.66
CA THR A 46 -3.82 3.85 -2.77
C THR A 46 -3.41 3.23 -4.11
N MET A 47 -2.09 3.11 -4.37
CA MET A 47 -1.59 2.46 -5.60
C MET A 47 -2.00 0.98 -5.67
N VAL A 48 -1.90 0.25 -4.55
CA VAL A 48 -2.38 -1.14 -4.45
C VAL A 48 -3.88 -1.23 -4.76
N ASP A 49 -4.70 -0.35 -4.17
CA ASP A 49 -6.14 -0.36 -4.37
C ASP A 49 -6.50 0.03 -5.83
N THR A 50 -5.80 1.00 -6.41
CA THR A 50 -5.95 1.37 -7.83
C THR A 50 -5.58 0.22 -8.77
N ALA A 51 -4.49 -0.50 -8.49
CA ALA A 51 -4.10 -1.66 -9.28
C ALA A 51 -5.14 -2.77 -9.19
N LYS A 52 -5.72 -3.01 -8.01
CA LYS A 52 -6.81 -3.97 -7.83
C LYS A 52 -8.06 -3.59 -8.59
N GLU A 53 -8.44 -2.32 -8.57
CA GLU A 53 -9.60 -1.82 -9.33
C GLU A 53 -9.38 -1.89 -10.84
N GLY A 54 -8.17 -1.57 -11.32
CA GLY A 54 -7.86 -1.51 -12.75
C GLY A 54 -7.47 -2.85 -13.39
N GLN A 55 -6.78 -3.72 -12.64
CA GLN A 55 -6.23 -4.98 -13.14
C GLN A 55 -6.86 -6.22 -12.48
N GLY A 56 -7.53 -6.06 -11.35
CA GLY A 56 -8.03 -7.17 -10.52
C GLY A 56 -7.10 -7.51 -9.35
N ASN A 57 -7.69 -8.16 -8.35
CA ASN A 57 -6.98 -8.59 -7.13
C ASN A 57 -6.43 -10.01 -7.27
N TYR A 58 -5.41 -10.19 -8.08
CA TYR A 58 -4.72 -11.47 -8.29
C TYR A 58 -3.22 -11.23 -8.51
N HIS A 59 -2.40 -12.24 -8.25
CA HIS A 59 -0.96 -12.20 -8.57
C HIS A 59 -0.65 -12.87 -9.90
N THR A 60 -1.26 -14.03 -10.16
CA THR A 60 -1.09 -14.79 -11.40
C THR A 60 -2.42 -15.44 -11.80
N ILE A 61 -2.76 -15.42 -13.10
CA ILE A 61 -3.82 -16.23 -13.69
C ILE A 61 -3.17 -17.33 -14.52
N PHE A 62 -3.56 -18.57 -14.30
CA PHE A 62 -3.24 -19.71 -15.16
C PHE A 62 -4.45 -19.98 -16.04
N TYR A 63 -4.25 -19.99 -17.36
CA TYR A 63 -5.31 -20.16 -18.32
C TYR A 63 -5.46 -21.61 -18.77
N ASN A 64 -6.70 -22.02 -19.02
CA ASN A 64 -7.05 -23.33 -19.60
C ASN A 64 -6.51 -24.52 -18.80
N VAL A 65 -6.50 -24.43 -17.47
CA VAL A 65 -6.09 -25.52 -16.59
C VAL A 65 -7.16 -26.62 -16.63
N PRO A 66 -6.80 -27.91 -16.96
CA PRO A 66 -7.72 -29.02 -16.94
C PRO A 66 -8.38 -29.20 -15.56
N LYS A 67 -9.65 -29.60 -15.54
CA LYS A 67 -10.44 -29.74 -14.31
C LYS A 67 -9.79 -30.64 -13.28
N ASP A 68 -9.20 -31.76 -13.70
CA ASP A 68 -8.52 -32.72 -12.84
C ASP A 68 -7.21 -32.21 -12.25
N GLU A 69 -6.64 -31.17 -12.84
CA GLU A 69 -5.41 -30.53 -12.39
C GLU A 69 -5.62 -29.31 -11.49
N LEU A 70 -6.82 -28.72 -11.46
CA LEU A 70 -7.12 -27.56 -10.62
C LEU A 70 -6.77 -27.79 -9.15
N LYS A 71 -7.02 -28.99 -8.64
CA LYS A 71 -6.71 -29.38 -7.25
C LYS A 71 -5.24 -29.17 -6.86
N TYR A 72 -4.29 -29.31 -7.80
CA TYR A 72 -2.86 -29.08 -7.52
C TYR A 72 -2.54 -27.61 -7.23
N ILE A 73 -3.32 -26.70 -7.79
CA ILE A 73 -3.19 -25.27 -7.54
C ILE A 73 -3.99 -24.88 -6.29
N GLU A 74 -5.21 -25.38 -6.15
CA GLU A 74 -6.12 -25.09 -5.03
C GLU A 74 -5.54 -25.56 -3.69
N GLU A 75 -4.93 -26.75 -3.65
CA GLU A 75 -4.32 -27.35 -2.45
C GLU A 75 -2.87 -26.88 -2.21
N ASN A 76 -2.32 -26.02 -3.06
CA ASN A 76 -0.95 -25.56 -2.92
C ASN A 76 -0.79 -24.63 -1.71
N ARG A 77 0.10 -24.99 -0.79
CA ARG A 77 0.33 -24.27 0.47
C ARG A 77 0.80 -22.82 0.30
N GLU A 78 1.38 -22.49 -0.84
CA GLU A 78 1.84 -21.11 -1.14
C GLU A 78 0.71 -20.23 -1.69
N VAL A 79 -0.41 -20.83 -2.11
CA VAL A 79 -1.62 -20.12 -2.55
C VAL A 79 -2.44 -19.73 -1.32
N LYS A 80 -2.70 -18.46 -1.19
CA LYS A 80 -3.51 -17.86 -0.14
C LYS A 80 -5.00 -17.97 -0.43
N ASP A 81 -5.36 -17.67 -1.68
CA ASP A 81 -6.73 -17.71 -2.19
C ASP A 81 -6.71 -17.91 -3.70
N TYR A 82 -7.80 -18.45 -4.24
CA TYR A 82 -7.97 -18.69 -5.66
C TYR A 82 -9.41 -18.46 -6.10
N PHE A 83 -9.59 -18.11 -7.37
CA PHE A 83 -10.89 -17.88 -7.97
C PHE A 83 -10.91 -18.39 -9.41
N LEU A 84 -12.08 -18.85 -9.84
CA LEU A 84 -12.24 -19.60 -11.07
C LEU A 84 -13.14 -18.87 -12.08
N SER A 85 -12.72 -18.90 -13.36
CA SER A 85 -13.56 -18.58 -14.49
C SER A 85 -13.38 -19.62 -15.60
N GLU A 86 -14.40 -19.80 -16.42
CA GLU A 86 -14.35 -20.71 -17.57
C GLU A 86 -14.92 -19.96 -18.78
N GLU A 87 -14.16 -19.93 -19.87
CA GLU A 87 -14.66 -19.46 -21.16
C GLU A 87 -15.60 -20.52 -21.74
N LEU A 88 -16.87 -20.20 -21.78
CA LEU A 88 -17.87 -21.12 -22.37
C LEU A 88 -17.83 -21.08 -23.90
N GLY A 89 -17.37 -19.97 -24.46
CA GLY A 89 -17.14 -19.81 -25.87
C GLY A 89 -17.76 -18.52 -26.46
N TYR A 90 -17.77 -18.44 -27.77
CA TYR A 90 -18.11 -17.26 -28.54
C TYR A 90 -19.44 -17.47 -29.27
N SER A 91 -20.18 -16.38 -29.45
CA SER A 91 -21.43 -16.36 -30.21
C SER A 91 -21.59 -15.04 -30.94
N TYR A 92 -22.25 -15.07 -32.10
CA TYR A 92 -22.79 -13.84 -32.67
C TYR A 92 -23.98 -13.35 -31.86
N LEU A 93 -24.09 -12.03 -31.69
CA LEU A 93 -25.30 -11.43 -31.13
C LEU A 93 -26.44 -11.52 -32.13
N PRO A 94 -27.63 -12.02 -31.74
CA PRO A 94 -28.78 -12.07 -32.61
C PRO A 94 -29.28 -10.65 -32.90
N ASN A 95 -29.76 -10.45 -34.16
CA ASN A 95 -30.40 -9.22 -34.64
C ASN A 95 -29.55 -7.94 -34.48
N PRO A 96 -28.31 -7.87 -35.00
CA PRO A 96 -27.60 -6.61 -35.09
C PRO A 96 -28.38 -5.65 -35.99
N LYS A 97 -28.49 -4.38 -35.62
CA LYS A 97 -29.19 -3.36 -36.43
C LYS A 97 -28.50 -3.10 -37.76
N ASN A 98 -27.20 -3.35 -37.87
CA ASN A 98 -26.45 -3.30 -39.12
C ASN A 98 -26.01 -4.71 -39.50
N ALA A 99 -26.48 -5.20 -40.64
CA ALA A 99 -26.16 -6.53 -41.16
C ALA A 99 -24.66 -6.70 -41.52
N GLU A 100 -23.90 -5.60 -41.63
CA GLU A 100 -22.47 -5.61 -41.95
C GLU A 100 -21.57 -5.81 -40.72
N GLU A 101 -22.09 -5.60 -39.51
CA GLU A 101 -21.36 -5.78 -38.25
C GLU A 101 -21.94 -6.97 -37.50
N THR A 102 -21.17 -8.06 -37.39
CA THR A 102 -21.53 -9.24 -36.61
C THR A 102 -20.83 -9.18 -35.25
N PRO A 103 -21.43 -8.53 -34.21
CA PRO A 103 -20.81 -8.42 -32.91
C PRO A 103 -20.67 -9.78 -32.29
N ILE A 104 -19.43 -10.08 -31.84
CA ILE A 104 -19.08 -11.31 -31.16
C ILE A 104 -19.17 -11.10 -29.64
N VAL A 105 -19.80 -12.04 -28.96
CA VAL A 105 -19.85 -12.08 -27.50
C VAL A 105 -19.07 -13.30 -27.01
N ASN A 106 -18.13 -13.07 -26.10
CA ASN A 106 -17.49 -14.12 -25.34
C ASN A 106 -18.27 -14.33 -24.03
N VAL A 107 -18.81 -15.53 -23.86
CA VAL A 107 -19.58 -15.90 -22.67
C VAL A 107 -18.62 -16.57 -21.67
N ILE A 108 -18.46 -15.94 -20.51
CA ILE A 108 -17.55 -16.40 -19.46
C ILE A 108 -18.37 -16.74 -18.21
N SER A 109 -18.25 -17.96 -17.71
CA SER A 109 -18.78 -18.33 -16.40
C SER A 109 -17.76 -18.00 -15.30
N MET A 110 -18.24 -17.43 -14.19
CA MET A 110 -17.39 -16.98 -13.08
C MET A 110 -17.98 -17.43 -11.74
N ASN A 111 -17.12 -17.85 -10.83
CA ASN A 111 -17.52 -18.06 -9.43
C ASN A 111 -17.61 -16.71 -8.68
N ASP A 112 -18.25 -16.69 -7.50
CA ASP A 112 -18.43 -15.46 -6.72
C ASP A 112 -17.12 -14.76 -6.41
N LYS A 113 -16.13 -15.51 -5.98
CA LYS A 113 -14.81 -14.98 -5.66
C LYS A 113 -14.15 -14.32 -6.88
N PHE A 114 -14.31 -14.86 -8.08
CA PHE A 114 -13.75 -14.26 -9.29
C PHE A 114 -14.42 -12.91 -9.57
N ILE A 115 -15.75 -12.87 -9.50
CA ILE A 115 -16.53 -11.63 -9.71
C ILE A 115 -16.10 -10.55 -8.71
N GLU A 116 -15.99 -10.89 -7.42
CA GLU A 116 -15.59 -9.97 -6.36
C GLU A 116 -14.16 -9.44 -6.54
N ASN A 117 -13.23 -10.30 -6.93
CA ASN A 117 -11.81 -9.94 -7.02
C ASN A 117 -11.41 -9.33 -8.37
N MET A 118 -12.21 -9.48 -9.42
CA MET A 118 -11.90 -8.97 -10.76
C MET A 118 -12.64 -7.67 -11.11
N SER A 119 -13.10 -6.93 -10.10
CA SER A 119 -13.70 -5.59 -10.25
C SER A 119 -14.81 -5.55 -11.33
N VAL A 120 -15.70 -6.54 -11.32
CA VAL A 120 -16.89 -6.55 -12.18
C VAL A 120 -17.92 -5.56 -11.64
N ASN A 121 -17.99 -4.38 -12.24
CA ASN A 121 -18.86 -3.30 -11.79
C ASN A 121 -20.22 -3.37 -12.45
N LEU A 122 -21.28 -3.46 -11.65
CA LEU A 122 -22.66 -3.45 -12.11
C LEU A 122 -23.10 -2.00 -12.37
N LYS A 123 -23.68 -1.75 -13.55
CA LYS A 123 -24.30 -0.47 -13.91
C LYS A 123 -25.81 -0.48 -13.72
N GLU A 124 -26.46 -1.62 -14.06
CA GLU A 124 -27.90 -1.77 -13.96
C GLU A 124 -28.27 -3.23 -13.66
N GLY A 125 -29.37 -3.44 -12.92
CA GLY A 125 -29.86 -4.77 -12.57
C GLY A 125 -29.09 -5.45 -11.45
N ARG A 126 -28.77 -6.73 -11.60
CA ARG A 126 -27.98 -7.54 -10.66
C ARG A 126 -27.02 -8.49 -11.37
N LEU A 127 -26.11 -9.07 -10.64
CA LEU A 127 -25.22 -10.14 -11.14
C LEU A 127 -26.00 -11.47 -11.29
N PRO A 128 -25.56 -12.36 -12.21
CA PRO A 128 -26.15 -13.68 -12.39
C PRO A 128 -26.03 -14.56 -11.14
N GLU A 129 -27.11 -15.23 -10.77
CA GLU A 129 -27.19 -16.19 -9.65
C GLU A 129 -27.11 -17.65 -10.10
N ASN A 130 -27.36 -17.90 -11.39
CA ASN A 130 -27.31 -19.22 -11.99
C ASN A 130 -26.78 -19.19 -13.42
N ASP A 131 -26.57 -20.35 -14.04
CA ASP A 131 -25.99 -20.49 -15.37
C ASP A 131 -26.94 -20.22 -16.54
N THR A 132 -28.20 -19.86 -16.25
CA THR A 132 -29.21 -19.42 -17.25
C THR A 132 -29.40 -17.90 -17.24
N GLU A 133 -28.72 -17.21 -16.38
CA GLU A 133 -28.72 -15.74 -16.28
C GLU A 133 -27.44 -15.16 -16.87
N LEU A 134 -27.56 -13.95 -17.43
CA LEU A 134 -26.46 -13.28 -18.10
C LEU A 134 -26.37 -11.81 -17.65
N ALA A 135 -25.15 -11.33 -17.43
CA ALA A 135 -24.85 -9.92 -17.35
C ALA A 135 -23.98 -9.53 -18.56
N ILE A 136 -24.36 -8.49 -19.28
CA ILE A 136 -23.71 -8.06 -20.52
C ILE A 136 -22.95 -6.75 -20.33
N SER A 137 -21.84 -6.58 -21.07
CA SER A 137 -21.07 -5.33 -21.06
C SER A 137 -21.88 -4.18 -21.69
N THR A 138 -21.82 -2.98 -21.09
CA THR A 138 -22.42 -1.74 -21.65
C THR A 138 -21.97 -1.47 -23.07
N ARG A 139 -20.75 -1.87 -23.43
CA ARG A 139 -20.18 -1.66 -24.76
C ARG A 139 -20.97 -2.32 -25.88
N ILE A 140 -21.69 -3.41 -25.58
CA ILE A 140 -22.55 -4.07 -26.55
C ILE A 140 -23.63 -3.08 -27.04
N ASN A 141 -24.30 -2.40 -26.12
CA ASN A 141 -25.32 -1.42 -26.46
C ASN A 141 -24.73 -0.14 -27.06
N GLU A 142 -23.57 0.32 -26.58
CA GLU A 142 -22.93 1.56 -27.02
C GLU A 142 -22.38 1.45 -28.44
N LYS A 143 -21.64 0.37 -28.75
CA LYS A 143 -20.95 0.22 -30.05
C LYS A 143 -21.89 -0.17 -31.18
N PHE A 144 -22.85 -1.07 -30.92
CA PHE A 144 -23.72 -1.62 -31.95
C PHE A 144 -25.11 -0.98 -31.99
N ASN A 145 -25.32 0.08 -31.22
CA ASN A 145 -26.61 0.75 -31.09
C ASN A 145 -27.77 -0.25 -30.85
N THR A 146 -27.46 -1.33 -30.11
CA THR A 146 -28.45 -2.30 -29.63
C THR A 146 -29.16 -1.73 -28.41
N ASN A 147 -30.25 -2.33 -28.01
CA ASN A 147 -31.04 -1.85 -26.89
C ASN A 147 -31.43 -3.01 -25.96
N TYR A 148 -30.45 -3.87 -25.64
CA TYR A 148 -30.65 -4.95 -24.69
C TYR A 148 -30.89 -4.36 -23.30
N LYS A 149 -31.90 -4.86 -22.61
CA LYS A 149 -32.33 -4.42 -21.29
C LYS A 149 -32.34 -5.56 -20.27
N VAL A 150 -32.30 -5.21 -19.04
CA VAL A 150 -32.56 -6.15 -17.95
C VAL A 150 -33.97 -6.70 -18.08
N GLY A 151 -34.09 -8.04 -18.11
CA GLY A 151 -35.33 -8.78 -18.33
C GLY A 151 -35.44 -9.41 -19.71
N ASP A 152 -34.66 -8.99 -20.69
CA ASP A 152 -34.68 -9.56 -22.04
C ASP A 152 -34.17 -11.01 -22.02
N ILE A 153 -34.70 -11.80 -22.96
CA ILE A 153 -34.30 -13.18 -23.20
C ILE A 153 -33.51 -13.21 -24.51
N ILE A 154 -32.30 -13.80 -24.46
CA ILE A 154 -31.40 -13.91 -25.59
C ILE A 154 -30.97 -15.36 -25.77
N THR A 155 -30.97 -15.85 -27.01
CA THR A 155 -30.42 -17.16 -27.35
C THR A 155 -29.10 -16.96 -28.09
N LEU A 156 -28.01 -17.53 -27.54
CA LEU A 156 -26.66 -17.47 -28.10
C LEU A 156 -26.25 -18.86 -28.59
N ASN A 157 -25.72 -18.94 -29.80
CA ASN A 157 -25.14 -20.18 -30.37
C ASN A 157 -23.65 -20.22 -29.96
N ILE A 158 -23.36 -20.86 -28.86
CA ILE A 158 -22.03 -20.85 -28.25
C ILE A 158 -21.11 -21.87 -28.89
N ASN A 159 -19.98 -21.43 -29.43
CA ASN A 159 -18.90 -22.30 -29.94
C ASN A 159 -17.60 -22.05 -29.13
N GLU A 160 -16.82 -23.10 -28.87
CA GLU A 160 -15.54 -23.01 -28.15
C GLU A 160 -14.48 -22.14 -28.88
N THR A 161 -14.64 -21.90 -30.17
CA THR A 161 -13.73 -21.11 -31.00
C THR A 161 -14.46 -20.00 -31.74
N GLU A 162 -13.77 -18.91 -32.08
CA GLU A 162 -14.28 -17.82 -32.91
C GLU A 162 -14.55 -18.27 -34.38
N GLN A 163 -14.01 -19.42 -34.76
CA GLN A 163 -14.25 -20.01 -36.08
C GLN A 163 -15.50 -20.89 -36.03
N ASN A 164 -16.41 -20.73 -37.06
CA ASN A 164 -17.63 -21.52 -37.16
C ASN A 164 -18.69 -21.31 -36.07
N MET A 165 -18.84 -20.11 -35.56
CA MET A 165 -19.84 -19.77 -34.52
C MET A 165 -21.29 -20.07 -34.95
N GLU A 166 -21.56 -20.21 -36.27
CA GLU A 166 -22.86 -20.62 -36.77
C GLU A 166 -23.30 -22.04 -36.36
N ASN A 167 -22.32 -22.90 -36.08
CA ASN A 167 -22.53 -24.29 -35.64
C ASN A 167 -22.48 -24.46 -34.12
N GLY A 168 -22.61 -23.38 -33.37
CA GLY A 168 -22.59 -23.39 -31.92
C GLY A 168 -23.81 -24.08 -31.30
N ILE A 169 -23.68 -24.44 -30.02
CA ILE A 169 -24.77 -25.02 -29.25
C ILE A 169 -25.68 -23.89 -28.75
N PRO A 170 -26.98 -23.90 -29.10
CA PRO A 170 -27.91 -22.85 -28.67
C PRO A 170 -28.14 -22.94 -27.16
N LYS A 171 -27.93 -21.84 -26.46
CA LYS A 171 -28.23 -21.68 -25.04
C LYS A 171 -29.00 -20.38 -24.81
N THR A 172 -30.13 -20.48 -24.11
CA THR A 172 -31.01 -19.35 -23.85
C THR A 172 -30.68 -18.79 -22.44
N TYR A 173 -30.54 -17.48 -22.39
CA TYR A 173 -30.24 -16.75 -21.18
C TYR A 173 -31.24 -15.62 -20.94
N LYS A 174 -31.49 -15.30 -19.68
CA LYS A 174 -32.17 -14.08 -19.27
C LYS A 174 -31.12 -13.03 -18.88
N ILE A 175 -31.17 -11.85 -19.48
CA ILE A 175 -30.32 -10.72 -19.09
C ILE A 175 -30.83 -10.18 -17.76
N VAL A 176 -29.99 -10.28 -16.73
CA VAL A 176 -30.32 -9.83 -15.36
C VAL A 176 -29.51 -8.61 -14.94
N GLY A 177 -28.45 -8.28 -15.68
CA GLY A 177 -27.60 -7.14 -15.38
C GLY A 177 -26.88 -6.58 -16.60
N ILE A 178 -26.51 -5.33 -16.48
CA ILE A 178 -25.60 -4.63 -17.39
C ILE A 178 -24.39 -4.20 -16.58
N ILE A 179 -23.22 -4.66 -16.98
CA ILE A 179 -21.95 -4.36 -16.32
C ILE A 179 -21.18 -3.27 -17.07
N GLU A 180 -20.41 -2.47 -16.36
CA GLU A 180 -19.42 -1.60 -16.98
C GLU A 180 -18.42 -2.47 -17.77
N ARG A 181 -17.64 -1.85 -18.64
CA ARG A 181 -16.60 -2.59 -19.35
C ARG A 181 -15.71 -3.33 -18.33
N PRO A 182 -15.55 -4.66 -18.47
CA PRO A 182 -14.65 -5.41 -17.61
C PRO A 182 -13.20 -4.93 -17.71
N ILE A 183 -12.41 -5.25 -16.68
CA ILE A 183 -10.97 -4.96 -16.66
C ILE A 183 -10.23 -5.67 -17.78
N LEU A 184 -9.01 -5.20 -18.07
CA LEU A 184 -8.18 -5.69 -19.17
C LEU A 184 -7.93 -7.21 -19.15
N ALA A 185 -7.88 -7.81 -17.95
CA ALA A 185 -7.70 -9.26 -17.78
C ALA A 185 -8.89 -10.09 -18.30
N ILE A 186 -10.07 -9.48 -18.42
CA ILE A 186 -11.31 -10.12 -18.87
C ILE A 186 -11.64 -9.71 -20.31
N GLU A 187 -11.56 -8.41 -20.63
CA GLU A 187 -11.89 -7.87 -21.94
C GLU A 187 -10.77 -6.95 -22.44
N SER A 188 -9.88 -7.50 -23.29
CA SER A 188 -8.77 -6.74 -23.88
C SER A 188 -9.28 -5.63 -24.82
N TYR A 189 -8.51 -4.53 -24.94
CA TYR A 189 -8.78 -3.45 -25.89
C TYR A 189 -8.56 -3.84 -27.35
N TYR A 190 -7.82 -4.93 -27.58
CA TYR A 190 -7.38 -5.38 -28.90
C TYR A 190 -8.24 -6.49 -29.49
N VAL A 191 -9.31 -6.90 -28.80
CA VAL A 191 -10.22 -7.95 -29.27
C VAL A 191 -11.52 -7.35 -29.82
N ASP A 192 -12.09 -8.00 -30.82
CA ASP A 192 -13.33 -7.60 -31.47
C ASP A 192 -14.57 -8.31 -30.88
N TRP A 193 -14.46 -8.83 -29.68
CA TRP A 193 -15.55 -9.44 -28.94
C TRP A 193 -15.85 -8.69 -27.63
N PHE A 194 -17.05 -8.88 -27.11
CA PHE A 194 -17.57 -8.26 -25.91
C PHE A 194 -17.91 -9.32 -24.88
N THR A 195 -17.75 -8.97 -23.62
CA THR A 195 -17.96 -9.92 -22.52
C THR A 195 -19.42 -10.01 -22.11
N ALA A 196 -19.89 -11.25 -21.95
CA ALA A 196 -21.09 -11.59 -21.23
C ALA A 196 -20.74 -12.56 -20.10
N ILE A 197 -21.23 -12.31 -18.89
CA ILE A 197 -20.88 -13.06 -17.71
C ILE A 197 -22.08 -13.87 -17.24
N THR A 198 -21.86 -15.14 -16.92
CA THR A 198 -22.84 -16.02 -16.28
C THR A 198 -22.25 -16.63 -15.00
N LYS A 199 -23.09 -17.19 -14.15
CA LYS A 199 -22.67 -17.85 -12.90
C LYS A 199 -22.07 -19.22 -13.16
N MET A 200 -20.91 -19.49 -12.59
CA MET A 200 -20.31 -20.81 -12.60
C MET A 200 -20.98 -21.70 -11.58
N GLN A 201 -21.53 -22.82 -12.00
CA GLN A 201 -22.02 -23.89 -11.13
C GLN A 201 -20.94 -24.91 -10.88
N ASN A 202 -20.31 -25.39 -11.94
CA ASN A 202 -19.18 -26.33 -11.91
C ASN A 202 -18.28 -26.04 -13.11
N VAL A 203 -17.01 -26.42 -12.99
CA VAL A 203 -16.09 -26.44 -14.12
C VAL A 203 -16.43 -27.61 -15.04
N ASN A 204 -16.57 -27.39 -16.33
CA ASN A 204 -16.89 -28.45 -17.30
C ASN A 204 -15.64 -29.27 -17.66
N LYS A 205 -14.72 -28.67 -18.43
CA LYS A 205 -13.51 -29.35 -18.91
C LYS A 205 -12.23 -28.71 -18.41
N LYS A 206 -12.14 -27.39 -18.44
CA LYS A 206 -10.97 -26.57 -18.10
C LYS A 206 -11.42 -25.23 -17.56
N ALA A 207 -10.60 -24.63 -16.70
CA ALA A 207 -10.88 -23.30 -16.16
C ALA A 207 -9.63 -22.43 -16.14
N ASN A 208 -9.85 -21.13 -16.09
CA ASN A 208 -8.83 -20.19 -15.71
C ASN A 208 -8.84 -20.04 -14.19
N ILE A 209 -7.68 -20.16 -13.56
CA ILE A 209 -7.54 -20.03 -12.12
C ILE A 209 -6.65 -18.83 -11.79
N ALA A 210 -7.24 -17.82 -11.17
CA ALA A 210 -6.53 -16.67 -10.64
C ALA A 210 -6.12 -16.95 -9.20
N VAL A 211 -4.88 -16.64 -8.83
CA VAL A 211 -4.32 -16.96 -7.52
C VAL A 211 -3.74 -15.74 -6.84
N LEU A 212 -3.88 -15.70 -5.52
CA LEU A 212 -3.12 -14.84 -4.61
C LEU A 212 -2.13 -15.71 -3.83
N TYR A 213 -0.88 -15.31 -3.73
CA TYR A 213 0.15 -16.00 -2.94
C TYR A 213 0.20 -15.47 -1.51
N ASN A 214 0.56 -16.34 -0.57
CA ASN A 214 0.81 -15.95 0.83
C ASN A 214 1.92 -14.92 0.95
N LYS A 215 2.96 -15.04 0.12
CA LYS A 215 4.10 -14.13 0.04
C LYS A 215 4.25 -13.62 -1.40
N PRO A 216 3.76 -12.41 -1.69
CA PRO A 216 3.88 -11.83 -3.05
C PRO A 216 5.31 -11.83 -3.59
N LYS A 217 6.31 -11.63 -2.74
CA LYS A 217 7.74 -11.61 -3.12
C LYS A 217 8.23 -12.92 -3.76
N ASP A 218 7.60 -14.03 -3.43
CA ASP A 218 7.98 -15.36 -3.93
C ASP A 218 7.17 -15.76 -5.19
N TYR A 219 6.43 -14.81 -5.81
CA TYR A 219 5.50 -15.09 -6.91
C TYR A 219 6.16 -15.79 -8.10
N ILE A 220 7.39 -15.41 -8.49
CA ILE A 220 8.12 -16.05 -9.60
C ILE A 220 8.34 -17.52 -9.31
N LYS A 221 8.93 -17.82 -8.16
CA LYS A 221 9.20 -19.20 -7.71
C LYS A 221 7.92 -20.02 -7.62
N ASN A 222 6.86 -19.45 -7.05
CA ASN A 222 5.59 -20.16 -6.83
C ASN A 222 4.88 -20.41 -8.17
N THR A 223 4.88 -19.43 -9.08
CA THR A 223 4.35 -19.59 -10.44
C THR A 223 5.13 -20.65 -11.23
N GLU A 224 6.46 -20.63 -11.16
CA GLU A 224 7.31 -21.65 -11.80
C GLU A 224 7.07 -23.04 -11.22
N ASN A 225 6.93 -23.17 -9.90
CA ASN A 225 6.67 -24.45 -9.24
C ASN A 225 5.32 -25.03 -9.69
N ILE A 226 4.26 -24.24 -9.71
CA ILE A 226 2.93 -24.65 -10.18
C ILE A 226 3.01 -25.12 -11.64
N ASN A 227 3.66 -24.36 -12.51
CA ASN A 227 3.84 -24.74 -13.91
C ASN A 227 4.73 -25.98 -14.13
N ASN A 228 5.71 -26.22 -13.23
CA ASN A 228 6.64 -27.34 -13.35
C ASN A 228 6.13 -28.63 -12.68
N MET A 229 5.09 -28.57 -11.85
CA MET A 229 4.51 -29.77 -11.20
C MET A 229 3.95 -30.79 -12.19
N THR A 230 3.87 -30.42 -13.46
CA THR A 230 3.31 -31.24 -14.53
C THR A 230 4.22 -31.19 -15.75
N LYS A 231 5.47 -31.66 -15.62
CA LYS A 231 6.34 -31.86 -16.78
C LYS A 231 5.72 -32.87 -17.73
N THR A 232 5.17 -32.42 -18.81
CA THR A 232 5.04 -33.24 -20.03
C THR A 232 6.06 -32.68 -21.03
N GLU A 233 6.84 -33.61 -21.58
CA GLU A 233 7.80 -33.33 -22.64
C GLU A 233 7.07 -32.76 -23.88
N ASN A 234 7.69 -31.77 -24.47
CA ASN A 234 7.43 -31.26 -25.82
C ASN A 234 6.08 -30.55 -26.09
N ASN A 235 6.07 -29.25 -25.81
CA ASN A 235 5.27 -28.32 -26.61
C ASN A 235 6.20 -27.23 -27.15
N GLU A 236 6.44 -27.25 -28.47
CA GLU A 236 7.24 -26.27 -29.20
C GLU A 236 6.57 -24.89 -29.32
N ASP A 237 5.31 -24.76 -28.91
CA ASP A 237 4.53 -23.51 -28.93
C ASP A 237 4.58 -22.77 -27.59
N GLY A 238 5.79 -22.51 -27.09
CA GLY A 238 5.99 -21.73 -25.87
C GLY A 238 5.65 -20.26 -26.08
N VAL A 239 4.54 -19.79 -25.52
CA VAL A 239 4.21 -18.36 -25.50
C VAL A 239 5.22 -17.65 -24.58
N SER A 240 6.05 -16.80 -25.22
CA SER A 240 7.00 -15.93 -24.54
C SER A 240 6.27 -14.85 -23.75
N PHE A 241 6.30 -14.93 -22.41
CA PHE A 241 5.76 -13.87 -21.56
C PHE A 241 6.85 -12.84 -21.23
N SER A 242 6.62 -11.61 -21.68
CA SER A 242 7.47 -10.45 -21.34
C SER A 242 7.42 -10.16 -19.85
N GLY A 243 8.39 -10.66 -19.10
CA GLY A 243 8.54 -10.30 -17.69
C GLY A 243 9.12 -11.35 -16.75
N LEU A 244 9.18 -12.61 -17.14
CA LEU A 244 9.92 -13.65 -16.45
C LEU A 244 11.14 -13.96 -17.30
N SER A 245 12.31 -13.50 -16.85
CA SER A 245 13.67 -13.75 -17.34
C SER A 245 13.84 -14.29 -18.77
N ASN A 246 14.79 -13.73 -19.52
CA ASN A 246 15.24 -14.00 -20.90
C ASN A 246 15.71 -15.44 -21.22
N LYS A 247 15.13 -16.47 -20.62
CA LYS A 247 15.32 -17.86 -21.00
C LYS A 247 13.96 -18.43 -21.42
N TYR A 248 13.88 -18.88 -22.67
CA TYR A 248 12.75 -19.64 -23.22
C TYR A 248 12.46 -20.84 -22.33
N LYS A 249 11.55 -20.66 -21.34
CA LYS A 249 10.98 -21.76 -20.56
C LYS A 249 9.62 -22.05 -21.17
N SER A 250 9.44 -23.24 -21.68
CA SER A 250 8.12 -23.76 -22.04
C SER A 250 7.29 -23.91 -20.76
N TYR A 251 6.24 -23.12 -20.60
CA TYR A 251 5.29 -23.25 -19.50
C TYR A 251 4.17 -24.20 -19.91
N LYS A 252 3.70 -25.03 -19.00
CA LYS A 252 2.58 -25.94 -19.26
C LYS A 252 1.27 -25.16 -19.48
N TYR A 253 1.03 -24.12 -18.68
CA TYR A 253 -0.13 -23.28 -18.82
C TYR A 253 0.27 -21.90 -19.33
N ASN A 254 -0.57 -21.31 -20.18
CA ASN A 254 -0.50 -19.88 -20.44
C ASN A 254 -0.79 -19.15 -19.14
N LEU A 255 -0.08 -18.07 -18.88
CA LEU A 255 -0.25 -17.33 -17.63
C LEU A 255 -0.18 -15.81 -17.85
N MET A 256 -0.85 -15.09 -16.96
CA MET A 256 -0.79 -13.64 -16.87
C MET A 256 -0.42 -13.24 -15.45
N VAL A 257 0.57 -12.38 -15.33
CA VAL A 257 1.07 -11.89 -14.02
C VAL A 257 0.61 -10.44 -13.85
N ASN A 258 0.00 -10.14 -12.72
CA ASN A 258 -0.35 -8.78 -12.34
C ASN A 258 0.89 -8.05 -11.79
N LYS A 259 1.71 -7.56 -12.72
CA LYS A 259 2.98 -6.91 -12.39
C LYS A 259 2.77 -5.64 -11.56
N GLU A 260 1.72 -4.89 -11.87
CA GLU A 260 1.42 -3.63 -11.22
C GLU A 260 1.06 -3.85 -9.74
N LEU A 261 0.15 -4.77 -9.44
CA LEU A 261 -0.21 -5.11 -8.07
C LEU A 261 1.00 -5.63 -7.29
N LEU A 262 1.75 -6.58 -7.87
CA LEU A 262 2.95 -7.15 -7.25
C LEU A 262 4.02 -6.10 -6.99
N ALA A 263 4.21 -5.16 -7.91
CA ALA A 263 5.13 -4.04 -7.74
C ALA A 263 4.72 -3.18 -6.54
N TYR A 264 3.46 -2.76 -6.47
CA TYR A 264 2.95 -1.93 -5.37
C TYR A 264 2.85 -2.66 -4.02
N GLU A 265 2.76 -3.98 -4.01
CA GLU A 265 2.92 -4.79 -2.81
C GLU A 265 4.40 -5.00 -2.40
N GLY A 266 5.34 -4.46 -3.18
CA GLY A 266 6.78 -4.55 -2.92
C GLY A 266 7.37 -5.92 -3.23
N ALA A 267 6.75 -6.67 -4.13
CA ALA A 267 7.20 -7.98 -4.58
C ALA A 267 8.32 -7.87 -5.63
N SER A 268 8.35 -6.81 -6.41
CA SER A 268 9.41 -6.53 -7.38
C SER A 268 10.39 -5.48 -6.83
N LEU A 269 11.67 -5.82 -6.78
CA LEU A 269 12.73 -4.88 -6.40
C LEU A 269 13.08 -3.91 -7.53
N ASP A 270 12.64 -4.20 -8.75
CA ASP A 270 12.95 -3.39 -9.94
C ASP A 270 11.91 -2.32 -10.24
N ASP A 271 10.90 -2.18 -9.37
CA ASP A 271 9.91 -1.11 -9.52
C ASP A 271 10.50 0.24 -9.11
N GLU A 272 10.75 1.08 -10.12
CA GLU A 272 11.24 2.43 -9.94
C GLU A 272 10.24 3.32 -9.19
N THR A 273 8.95 3.03 -9.27
CA THR A 273 7.89 3.84 -8.65
C THR A 273 7.95 3.76 -7.14
N LEU A 274 8.00 2.54 -6.56
CA LEU A 274 8.14 2.38 -5.11
C LEU A 274 9.50 2.86 -4.60
N LYS A 275 10.58 2.62 -5.34
CA LYS A 275 11.91 3.15 -4.98
C LYS A 275 11.89 4.67 -4.89
N THR A 276 11.23 5.32 -5.85
CA THR A 276 11.09 6.79 -5.88
C THR A 276 10.26 7.29 -4.70
N ILE A 277 9.12 6.67 -4.40
CA ILE A 277 8.24 7.07 -3.29
C ILE A 277 8.95 6.91 -1.94
N TYR A 278 9.56 5.76 -1.69
CA TYR A 278 10.32 5.53 -0.46
C TYR A 278 11.56 6.41 -0.37
N GLY A 279 12.26 6.64 -1.49
CA GLY A 279 13.42 7.53 -1.57
C GLY A 279 13.05 8.97 -1.25
N LEU A 280 11.96 9.48 -1.82
CA LEU A 280 11.43 10.82 -1.53
C LEU A 280 10.99 10.92 -0.05
N GLY A 281 10.28 9.93 0.46
CA GLY A 281 9.88 9.87 1.86
C GLY A 281 11.10 9.89 2.81
N ALA A 282 12.11 9.08 2.54
CA ALA A 282 13.36 9.05 3.31
C ALA A 282 14.13 10.39 3.25
N PHE A 283 14.17 11.03 2.09
CA PHE A 283 14.78 12.35 1.90
C PHE A 283 14.07 13.42 2.75
N ILE A 284 12.74 13.47 2.71
CA ILE A 284 11.94 14.41 3.51
C ILE A 284 12.14 14.14 5.01
N ILE A 285 12.11 12.87 5.45
CA ILE A 285 12.39 12.49 6.85
C ILE A 285 13.79 12.95 7.25
N GLY A 286 14.77 12.83 6.36
CA GLY A 286 16.14 13.34 6.60
C GLY A 286 16.19 14.85 6.85
N ILE A 287 15.48 15.66 6.06
CA ILE A 287 15.37 17.10 6.26
C ILE A 287 14.68 17.43 7.58
N VAL A 288 13.57 16.74 7.87
CA VAL A 288 12.82 16.91 9.13
C VAL A 288 13.71 16.56 10.32
N LEU A 289 14.50 15.48 10.24
CA LEU A 289 15.45 15.08 11.30
C LEU A 289 16.46 16.18 11.57
N VAL A 290 17.12 16.70 10.52
CA VAL A 290 18.12 17.77 10.66
C VAL A 290 17.49 19.01 11.31
N SER A 291 16.37 19.48 10.79
CA SER A 291 15.67 20.65 11.33
C SER A 291 15.25 20.46 12.79
N SER A 292 14.72 19.27 13.11
CA SER A 292 14.27 18.91 14.46
C SER A 292 15.43 18.87 15.46
N VAL A 293 16.60 18.33 15.05
CA VAL A 293 17.81 18.34 15.89
C VAL A 293 18.20 19.76 16.26
N PHE A 294 18.11 20.72 15.32
CA PHE A 294 18.40 22.13 15.63
C PHE A 294 17.42 22.73 16.63
N VAL A 295 16.13 22.55 16.44
CA VAL A 295 15.08 23.09 17.31
C VAL A 295 15.18 22.54 18.72
N ILE A 296 15.22 21.21 18.86
CA ILE A 296 15.28 20.53 20.16
C ILE A 296 16.60 20.86 20.86
N ARG A 297 17.72 20.91 20.12
CA ARG A 297 19.02 21.28 20.67
C ARG A 297 19.03 22.71 21.24
N ASN A 298 18.41 23.69 20.54
CA ASN A 298 18.34 25.05 21.05
C ASN A 298 17.58 25.10 22.39
N GLY A 299 16.49 24.34 22.51
CA GLY A 299 15.77 24.20 23.78
C GLY A 299 16.65 23.65 24.90
N PHE A 300 17.45 22.60 24.62
CA PHE A 300 18.40 22.06 25.57
C PHE A 300 19.56 23.01 25.88
N GLU A 301 20.08 23.75 24.91
CA GLU A 301 21.17 24.74 25.15
C GLU A 301 20.71 25.85 26.08
N ILE A 302 19.50 26.38 25.92
CA ILE A 302 18.90 27.37 26.81
C ILE A 302 18.77 26.76 28.22
N SER A 303 18.20 25.55 28.32
CA SER A 303 18.05 24.81 29.55
C SER A 303 19.37 24.67 30.32
N ILE A 304 20.44 24.26 29.65
CA ILE A 304 21.73 24.02 30.24
C ILE A 304 22.42 25.33 30.64
N THR A 305 22.32 26.39 29.82
CA THR A 305 22.96 27.66 30.11
C THR A 305 22.43 28.28 31.41
N GLU A 306 21.14 28.18 31.67
CA GLU A 306 20.54 28.65 32.93
C GLU A 306 20.97 27.81 34.14
N ARG A 307 21.39 26.56 33.95
CA ARG A 307 21.79 25.61 35.00
C ARG A 307 23.30 25.39 35.12
N LEU A 308 24.11 26.21 34.42
CA LEU A 308 25.56 26.09 34.47
C LEU A 308 26.10 26.18 35.92
N LYS A 309 25.50 27.06 36.75
CA LYS A 309 25.87 27.20 38.20
C LYS A 309 25.59 25.91 38.96
N GLN A 310 24.43 25.24 38.73
CA GLN A 310 24.12 23.97 39.40
C GLN A 310 25.10 22.87 38.96
N TYR A 311 25.45 22.77 37.66
CA TYR A 311 26.43 21.80 37.18
C TYR A 311 27.84 22.08 37.72
N GLY A 312 28.21 23.36 37.91
CA GLY A 312 29.45 23.77 38.59
C GLY A 312 29.49 23.36 40.03
N MET A 313 28.43 23.58 40.81
CA MET A 313 28.31 23.11 42.19
C MET A 313 28.36 21.59 42.29
N LEU A 314 27.67 20.85 41.42
CA LEU A 314 27.74 19.39 41.37
C LEU A 314 29.17 18.90 41.11
N SER A 315 29.90 19.57 40.21
CA SER A 315 31.31 19.27 39.94
C SER A 315 32.22 19.53 41.15
N SER A 316 31.94 20.58 41.94
CA SER A 316 32.67 20.88 43.18
C SER A 316 32.50 19.83 44.26
N ILE A 317 31.32 19.18 44.30
CA ILE A 317 31.02 18.09 45.26
C ILE A 317 31.53 16.72 44.77
N GLY A 318 32.21 16.69 43.59
CA GLY A 318 32.85 15.48 43.06
C GLY A 318 32.06 14.76 41.96
N ALA A 319 31.04 15.36 41.38
CA ALA A 319 30.36 14.77 40.24
C ALA A 319 31.26 14.70 39.00
N THR A 320 31.42 13.53 38.40
CA THR A 320 32.27 13.33 37.24
C THR A 320 31.59 13.86 35.93
N LYS A 321 32.43 14.25 34.95
CA LYS A 321 31.95 14.68 33.61
C LYS A 321 31.03 13.65 32.97
N LYS A 322 31.25 12.34 33.19
CA LYS A 322 30.42 11.25 32.66
C LYS A 322 29.05 11.22 33.32
N GLN A 323 28.99 11.50 34.64
CA GLN A 323 27.71 11.56 35.37
C GLN A 323 26.86 12.75 34.95
N ILE A 324 27.46 13.93 34.75
CA ILE A 324 26.74 15.12 34.25
C ILE A 324 26.21 14.88 32.86
N LYS A 325 26.98 14.30 31.91
CA LYS A 325 26.47 13.93 30.59
C LYS A 325 25.28 12.99 30.68
N LYS A 326 25.35 11.95 31.52
CA LYS A 326 24.32 10.96 31.69
C LYS A 326 23.02 11.58 32.24
N SER A 327 23.13 12.58 33.13
CA SER A 327 21.99 13.34 33.65
C SER A 327 21.25 14.10 32.54
N VAL A 328 21.98 14.76 31.60
CA VAL A 328 21.38 15.45 30.46
C VAL A 328 20.70 14.47 29.48
N TYR A 329 21.30 13.33 29.20
CA TYR A 329 20.64 12.30 28.38
C TYR A 329 19.40 11.71 29.06
N PHE A 330 19.45 11.54 30.40
CA PHE A 330 18.30 11.08 31.17
C PHE A 330 17.13 12.08 31.10
N GLU A 331 17.42 13.38 31.15
CA GLU A 331 16.45 14.46 30.97
C GLU A 331 15.79 14.37 29.57
N GLY A 332 16.64 14.21 28.52
CA GLY A 332 16.12 13.99 27.14
C GLY A 332 15.26 12.75 27.02
N PHE A 333 15.63 11.67 27.72
CA PHE A 333 14.82 10.44 27.76
C PHE A 333 13.44 10.65 28.40
N ILE A 334 13.36 11.34 29.55
CA ILE A 334 12.10 11.64 30.23
C ILE A 334 11.18 12.51 29.34
N LEU A 335 11.75 13.57 28.71
CA LEU A 335 10.99 14.44 27.82
C LEU A 335 10.54 13.69 26.56
N GLY A 336 11.38 12.79 26.04
CA GLY A 336 11.04 11.92 24.92
C GLY A 336 9.93 10.92 25.23
N LEU A 337 9.92 10.38 26.45
CA LEU A 337 8.91 9.42 26.90
C LEU A 337 7.49 10.03 26.93
N ILE A 338 7.39 11.35 27.06
CA ILE A 338 6.13 12.10 26.96
C ILE A 338 5.90 12.59 25.53
N GLY A 339 6.94 13.18 24.92
CA GLY A 339 6.82 13.85 23.63
C GLY A 339 6.62 12.90 22.45
N ILE A 340 7.26 11.71 22.45
CA ILE A 340 7.14 10.76 21.33
C ILE A 340 5.70 10.18 21.22
N PRO A 341 5.07 9.65 22.28
CA PRO A 341 3.71 9.13 22.17
C PRO A 341 2.70 10.21 21.74
N LEU A 342 2.80 11.40 22.32
CA LEU A 342 1.92 12.52 21.92
C LEU A 342 2.18 12.96 20.48
N GLY A 343 3.43 12.94 20.05
CA GLY A 343 3.81 13.22 18.66
C GLY A 343 3.27 12.21 17.67
N ILE A 344 3.28 10.90 18.02
CA ILE A 344 2.69 9.85 17.19
C ILE A 344 1.19 10.05 17.07
N ILE A 345 0.49 10.25 18.19
CA ILE A 345 -0.97 10.47 18.19
C ILE A 345 -1.33 11.67 17.31
N SER A 346 -0.64 12.80 17.50
CA SER A 346 -0.88 13.99 16.70
C SER A 346 -0.51 13.81 15.22
N GLY A 347 0.54 13.05 14.90
CA GLY A 347 0.95 12.73 13.54
C GLY A 347 -0.07 11.86 12.80
N VAL A 348 -0.52 10.78 13.47
CA VAL A 348 -1.59 9.90 12.95
C VAL A 348 -2.87 10.69 12.66
N PHE A 349 -3.27 11.55 13.60
CA PHE A 349 -4.46 12.37 13.44
C PHE A 349 -4.31 13.42 12.32
N ALA A 350 -3.14 14.03 12.21
CA ALA A 350 -2.85 14.99 11.15
C ALA A 350 -2.92 14.36 9.75
N ILE A 351 -2.40 13.13 9.57
CA ILE A 351 -2.50 12.41 8.29
C ILE A 351 -3.94 12.03 7.98
N TYR A 352 -4.70 11.57 8.97
CA TYR A 352 -6.12 11.27 8.79
C TYR A 352 -6.88 12.50 8.26
N ILE A 353 -6.67 13.67 8.88
CA ILE A 353 -7.27 14.92 8.41
C ILE A 353 -6.79 15.27 7.00
N LEU A 354 -5.48 15.20 6.74
CA LEU A 354 -4.90 15.54 5.45
C LEU A 354 -5.50 14.71 4.32
N VAL A 355 -5.57 13.38 4.48
CA VAL A 355 -6.17 12.47 3.50
C VAL A 355 -7.63 12.84 3.21
N ASN A 356 -8.42 13.13 4.25
CA ASN A 356 -9.82 13.53 4.07
C ASN A 356 -9.95 14.88 3.34
N VAL A 357 -9.11 15.87 3.68
CA VAL A 357 -9.10 17.17 3.00
C VAL A 357 -8.70 17.03 1.54
N VAL A 358 -7.64 16.23 1.24
CA VAL A 358 -7.22 15.95 -0.13
C VAL A 358 -8.33 15.26 -0.91
N ASN A 359 -8.98 14.26 -0.33
CA ASN A 359 -10.10 13.54 -0.95
C ASN A 359 -11.29 14.47 -1.21
N TYR A 360 -11.59 15.40 -0.30
CA TYR A 360 -12.65 16.39 -0.51
C TYR A 360 -12.35 17.29 -1.72
N ILE A 361 -11.09 17.71 -1.86
CA ILE A 361 -10.66 18.52 -3.01
C ILE A 361 -10.69 17.69 -4.30
N LEU A 362 -10.14 16.46 -4.27
CA LEU A 362 -10.07 15.59 -5.45
C LEU A 362 -11.45 15.23 -5.99
N LYS A 363 -12.45 14.99 -5.13
CA LYS A 363 -13.85 14.73 -5.55
C LYS A 363 -14.45 15.83 -6.42
N ALA A 364 -13.97 17.09 -6.26
CA ALA A 364 -14.44 18.21 -7.07
C ALA A 364 -13.89 18.18 -8.51
N TYR A 365 -12.75 17.50 -8.74
CA TYR A 365 -12.04 17.48 -10.03
C TYR A 365 -12.05 16.12 -10.72
N ILE A 366 -12.24 15.04 -9.97
CA ILE A 366 -12.17 13.66 -10.48
C ILE A 366 -13.55 13.01 -10.33
N SER A 367 -14.25 12.86 -11.47
CA SER A 367 -15.58 12.23 -11.50
C SER A 367 -15.54 10.71 -11.30
N LYS A 368 -14.47 10.04 -11.77
CA LYS A 368 -14.18 8.62 -11.59
C LYS A 368 -12.68 8.47 -11.34
N GLY A 369 -12.29 8.03 -10.18
CA GLY A 369 -10.89 7.75 -9.84
C GLY A 369 -10.74 7.33 -8.38
N THR A 370 -9.70 6.59 -8.11
CA THR A 370 -9.39 6.09 -6.76
C THR A 370 -9.01 7.27 -5.86
N LEU A 371 -9.73 7.43 -4.79
CA LEU A 371 -9.43 8.40 -3.76
C LEU A 371 -8.25 7.90 -2.91
N LEU A 372 -7.53 8.82 -2.28
CA LEU A 372 -6.45 8.46 -1.37
C LEU A 372 -6.98 7.59 -0.21
N THR A 373 -6.43 6.39 -0.07
CA THR A 373 -6.77 5.49 1.03
C THR A 373 -5.90 5.78 2.23
N TYR A 374 -6.52 6.17 3.37
CA TYR A 374 -5.76 6.29 4.60
C TYR A 374 -5.19 4.93 5.03
N SER A 375 -3.88 4.89 5.25
CA SER A 375 -3.19 3.70 5.76
C SER A 375 -2.05 4.09 6.67
N MET A 376 -2.00 3.50 7.85
CA MET A 376 -0.90 3.65 8.80
C MET A 376 -0.34 2.29 9.17
N SER A 377 0.84 1.99 8.67
CA SER A 377 1.54 0.75 8.97
C SER A 377 2.21 0.78 10.34
N TRP A 378 2.20 -0.33 11.08
CA TRP A 378 3.00 -0.50 12.30
C TRP A 378 4.49 -0.27 12.07
N ILE A 379 4.99 -0.61 10.87
CA ILE A 379 6.38 -0.36 10.47
C ILE A 379 6.64 1.15 10.39
N ALA A 380 5.72 1.93 9.84
CA ALA A 380 5.84 3.39 9.77
C ALA A 380 5.89 4.02 11.16
N ILE A 381 5.07 3.52 12.10
CA ILE A 381 5.10 3.95 13.51
C ILE A 381 6.44 3.58 14.14
N ALA A 382 6.92 2.35 13.97
CA ALA A 382 8.20 1.89 14.52
C ALA A 382 9.38 2.72 13.99
N ILE A 383 9.41 3.03 12.69
CA ILE A 383 10.41 3.91 12.07
C ILE A 383 10.33 5.30 12.70
N SER A 384 9.13 5.84 12.89
CA SER A 384 8.94 7.17 13.47
C SER A 384 9.45 7.25 14.92
N VAL A 385 9.18 6.22 15.71
CA VAL A 385 9.73 6.10 17.08
C VAL A 385 11.26 6.05 17.05
N PHE A 386 11.83 5.19 16.20
CA PHE A 386 13.27 5.01 16.11
C PHE A 386 13.98 6.30 15.67
N VAL A 387 13.49 6.97 14.64
CA VAL A 387 14.05 8.23 14.16
C VAL A 387 13.91 9.34 15.22
N SER A 388 12.78 9.39 15.94
CA SER A 388 12.57 10.36 17.01
C SER A 388 13.53 10.16 18.17
N ILE A 389 13.82 8.92 18.56
CA ILE A 389 14.84 8.60 19.58
C ILE A 389 16.23 9.07 19.14
N ILE A 390 16.61 8.80 17.88
CA ILE A 390 17.87 9.29 17.29
C ILE A 390 17.92 10.81 17.31
N THR A 391 16.84 11.48 16.95
CA THR A 391 16.74 12.95 16.92
C THR A 391 17.01 13.53 18.32
N ILE A 392 16.35 12.99 19.35
CA ILE A 392 16.56 13.43 20.75
C ILE A 392 18.01 13.17 21.18
N TRP A 393 18.55 11.97 20.89
CA TRP A 393 19.93 11.63 21.26
C TRP A 393 20.95 12.56 20.62
N LEU A 394 20.80 12.87 19.32
CA LEU A 394 21.66 13.82 18.60
C LEU A 394 21.54 15.24 19.15
N SER A 395 20.32 15.67 19.50
CA SER A 395 20.04 16.98 20.08
C SER A 395 20.70 17.16 21.44
N CYS A 396 20.65 16.13 22.30
CA CYS A 396 21.29 16.14 23.63
C CYS A 396 22.82 16.10 23.56
N LYS A 397 23.42 15.51 22.52
CA LYS A 397 24.87 15.22 22.45
C LYS A 397 25.76 16.45 22.66
N LYS A 398 25.48 17.54 21.94
CA LYS A 398 26.28 18.78 22.02
C LYS A 398 26.04 19.51 23.36
N SER A 399 24.79 19.56 23.77
CA SER A 399 24.33 20.17 25.02
C SER A 399 24.91 19.44 26.26
N ALA A 400 24.90 18.10 26.27
CA ALA A 400 25.51 17.28 27.30
C ALA A 400 27.04 17.49 27.38
N LYS A 401 27.70 17.65 26.21
CA LYS A 401 29.15 17.95 26.19
C LYS A 401 29.42 19.33 26.77
N LYS A 402 28.59 20.34 26.51
CA LYS A 402 28.72 21.70 27.06
C LYS A 402 28.55 21.67 28.59
N ALA A 403 27.48 21.06 29.11
CA ALA A 403 27.23 20.90 30.54
C ALA A 403 28.40 20.23 31.29
N SER A 404 28.99 19.19 30.70
CA SER A 404 30.08 18.43 31.35
C SER A 404 31.44 19.12 31.36
N LYS A 405 31.63 20.23 30.66
CA LYS A 405 32.88 20.98 30.58
C LYS A 405 32.91 22.18 31.51
N VAL A 406 31.83 22.49 32.21
CA VAL A 406 31.74 23.61 33.12
C VAL A 406 32.71 23.39 34.30
N SER A 407 33.61 24.36 34.49
CA SER A 407 34.48 24.37 35.69
C SER A 407 33.77 25.06 36.84
N PRO A 408 34.02 24.62 38.11
CA PRO A 408 33.45 25.27 39.28
C PRO A 408 33.74 26.78 39.34
N ILE A 409 34.96 27.17 38.97
CA ILE A 409 35.43 28.55 38.98
C ILE A 409 34.69 29.42 37.97
N GLU A 410 34.51 28.93 36.72
CA GLU A 410 33.73 29.66 35.68
C GLU A 410 32.25 29.81 36.03
N ALA A 411 31.67 28.82 36.73
CA ALA A 411 30.26 28.87 37.15
C ALA A 411 30.01 29.96 38.20
N ILE A 412 31.00 30.25 39.06
CA ILE A 412 30.91 31.31 40.10
C ILE A 412 31.21 32.67 39.47
N ARG A 413 32.22 32.80 38.62
CA ARG A 413 32.65 34.04 37.99
C ARG A 413 31.63 34.65 37.05
N ASN A 414 30.98 33.81 36.21
CA ASN A 414 29.90 34.27 35.31
C ASN A 414 28.66 34.80 36.06
N SER A 415 28.50 34.50 37.34
CA SER A 415 27.42 35.06 38.16
C SER A 415 27.74 36.49 38.70
N GLU A 416 29.00 36.87 38.78
CA GLU A 416 29.42 38.21 39.21
C GLU A 416 29.36 39.19 38.03
N ASP A 417 29.76 38.80 36.81
CA ASP A 417 29.70 39.66 35.60
C ASP A 417 28.28 40.07 35.22
N VAL A 418 27.27 39.23 35.48
CA VAL A 418 25.86 39.57 35.26
C VAL A 418 25.35 40.61 36.28
N LYS A 419 25.84 40.57 37.52
CA LYS A 419 25.48 41.59 38.53
C LYS A 419 26.10 42.96 38.26
N LEU A 420 27.29 42.98 37.68
CA LEU A 420 27.97 44.23 37.32
C LEU A 420 27.36 44.95 36.11
N LYS A 421 26.83 44.20 35.13
CA LYS A 421 26.10 44.75 33.96
C LYS A 421 24.70 45.27 34.28
N ALA A 422 24.10 44.83 35.36
CA ALA A 422 22.78 45.33 35.83
C ALA A 422 22.87 46.61 36.65
N LYS A 423 24.06 47.18 36.85
CA LYS A 423 24.31 48.38 37.63
C LYS A 423 24.91 49.56 36.83
N LYS A 424 24.70 49.55 35.49
CA LYS A 424 25.00 50.71 34.65
C LYS A 424 23.71 51.21 33.93
#